data_b338bc8efb3307f2828c0e7478337913
#
_entry.id   b338bc8efb3307f2828c0e7478337913
#
_cell.length_a   1.000
_cell.length_b   1.000
_cell.length_c   1.000
_cell.angle_alpha   90.00
_cell.angle_beta   90.00
_cell.angle_gamma   90.00
#
_symmetry.space_group_name_H-M   'P 1'
#
loop_
_entity.id
_entity.type
_entity.pdbx_description
1 polymer ?
#
loop_
_entity_poly.entity_id
_entity_poly.type
_entity_poly.pdbx_seq_one_letter_code
_entity_poly.pdbx_strand_id
1 'polypeptide(L)'
;NVIAGIATIRGEPVTLINLDAWLGLPALEVKDYKLIIFCEFNHKKIGFLVKDMLDIVEKTTQELRHTEETNSKITYTTYVKVNNKDELCTVFNAEQLLRDIHWTDDGSDEVKKYVEEKLHSDKIILAAEDSGVAREVLSKFFEQTGARFEIYSNGALLIKRLEELNPNDIG
;
A
#
# COMPACT_ATOMS: atom_id res chain seq x y z
N ASN A 1 -14.90 -14.46 2.34
CA ASN A 1 -13.52 -14.20 2.80
C ASN A 1 -12.82 -13.27 1.82
N VAL A 2 -12.01 -12.34 2.34
CA VAL A 2 -11.18 -11.42 1.52
C VAL A 2 -10.09 -12.21 0.80
N ILE A 3 -9.37 -13.07 1.52
CA ILE A 3 -8.45 -14.02 0.89
C ILE A 3 -9.28 -15.18 0.36
N ALA A 4 -9.31 -15.33 -0.97
CA ALA A 4 -10.08 -16.35 -1.67
C ALA A 4 -9.34 -17.69 -1.81
N GLY A 5 -8.01 -17.67 -1.70
CA GLY A 5 -7.16 -18.84 -1.81
C GLY A 5 -5.80 -18.55 -2.42
N ILE A 6 -5.13 -19.59 -2.88
CA ILE A 6 -3.84 -19.51 -3.57
C ILE A 6 -3.98 -20.24 -4.91
N ALA A 7 -3.50 -19.61 -5.98
CA ALA A 7 -3.38 -20.24 -7.30
C ALA A 7 -1.94 -20.30 -7.75
N THR A 8 -1.62 -21.30 -8.58
CA THR A 8 -0.31 -21.35 -9.23
C THR A 8 -0.40 -20.65 -10.59
N ILE A 9 0.30 -19.53 -10.75
CA ILE A 9 0.35 -18.76 -12.00
C ILE A 9 1.79 -18.76 -12.49
N ARG A 10 2.03 -19.29 -13.69
CA ARG A 10 3.38 -19.43 -14.28
C ARG A 10 4.39 -20.16 -13.38
N GLY A 11 3.91 -21.16 -12.62
CA GLY A 11 4.74 -21.95 -11.72
C GLY A 11 4.97 -21.35 -10.33
N GLU A 12 4.39 -20.20 -10.02
CA GLU A 12 4.57 -19.50 -8.75
C GLU A 12 3.26 -19.38 -7.98
N PRO A 13 3.30 -19.48 -6.64
CA PRO A 13 2.12 -19.29 -5.81
C PRO A 13 1.70 -17.81 -5.79
N VAL A 14 0.42 -17.58 -6.04
CA VAL A 14 -0.19 -16.24 -6.06
C VAL A 14 -1.39 -16.24 -5.12
N THR A 15 -1.41 -15.34 -4.17
CA THR A 15 -2.55 -15.15 -3.27
C THR A 15 -3.70 -14.46 -4.02
N LEU A 16 -4.86 -15.09 -4.01
CA LEU A 16 -6.07 -14.55 -4.64
C LEU A 16 -6.87 -13.71 -3.66
N ILE A 17 -7.18 -12.49 -4.05
CA ILE A 17 -7.94 -11.51 -3.26
C ILE A 17 -9.29 -11.27 -3.92
N ASN A 18 -10.33 -11.38 -3.10
CA ASN A 18 -11.69 -11.02 -3.48
C ASN A 18 -11.95 -9.56 -3.07
N LEU A 19 -11.86 -8.63 -4.04
CA LEU A 19 -12.08 -7.20 -3.80
C LEU A 19 -13.52 -6.89 -3.41
N ASP A 20 -14.52 -7.59 -3.97
CA ASP A 20 -15.92 -7.40 -3.60
C ASP A 20 -16.11 -7.66 -2.09
N ALA A 21 -15.56 -8.77 -1.60
CA ALA A 21 -15.63 -9.13 -0.18
C ALA A 21 -14.91 -8.09 0.71
N TRP A 22 -13.76 -7.57 0.26
CA TRP A 22 -13.04 -6.55 1.02
C TRP A 22 -13.79 -5.22 1.05
N LEU A 23 -14.40 -4.82 -0.06
CA LEU A 23 -15.21 -3.60 -0.15
C LEU A 23 -16.56 -3.72 0.58
N GLY A 24 -16.95 -4.92 1.02
CA GLY A 24 -18.24 -5.17 1.63
C GLY A 24 -19.38 -5.28 0.61
N LEU A 25 -19.05 -5.54 -0.64
CA LEU A 25 -20.00 -5.76 -1.73
C LEU A 25 -20.41 -7.24 -1.79
N PRO A 26 -21.56 -7.56 -2.43
CA PRO A 26 -21.95 -8.94 -2.69
C PRO A 26 -20.88 -9.66 -3.52
N ALA A 27 -20.13 -10.55 -2.87
CA ALA A 27 -19.08 -11.32 -3.50
C ALA A 27 -19.66 -12.52 -4.27
N LEU A 28 -19.11 -12.81 -5.43
CA LEU A 28 -19.39 -14.03 -6.18
C LEU A 28 -18.62 -15.21 -5.59
N GLU A 29 -18.98 -16.43 -5.97
CA GLU A 29 -18.11 -17.58 -5.76
C GLU A 29 -16.86 -17.46 -6.65
N VAL A 30 -15.71 -17.98 -6.18
CA VAL A 30 -14.43 -17.86 -6.89
C VAL A 30 -14.52 -18.31 -8.35
N LYS A 31 -15.27 -19.36 -8.63
CA LYS A 31 -15.46 -19.91 -9.97
C LYS A 31 -16.22 -18.97 -10.95
N ASP A 32 -16.95 -17.99 -10.42
CA ASP A 32 -17.80 -17.08 -11.21
C ASP A 32 -17.04 -15.78 -11.59
N TYR A 33 -15.85 -15.56 -11.05
CA TYR A 33 -14.95 -14.52 -11.53
C TYR A 33 -14.28 -14.96 -12.83
N LYS A 34 -14.23 -14.05 -13.81
CA LYS A 34 -13.73 -14.39 -15.15
C LYS A 34 -12.25 -14.10 -15.33
N LEU A 35 -11.70 -13.18 -14.55
CA LEU A 35 -10.35 -12.66 -14.73
C LEU A 35 -9.62 -12.54 -13.39
N ILE A 36 -8.31 -12.60 -13.47
CA ILE A 36 -7.41 -12.27 -12.37
C ILE A 36 -6.49 -11.15 -12.85
N ILE A 37 -6.54 -10.00 -12.16
CA ILE A 37 -5.55 -8.95 -12.36
C ILE A 37 -4.36 -9.26 -11.47
N PHE A 38 -3.23 -9.50 -12.10
CA PHE A 38 -2.00 -9.84 -11.42
C PHE A 38 -1.20 -8.60 -11.08
N CYS A 39 -0.79 -8.47 -9.81
CA CYS A 39 0.05 -7.39 -9.30
C CYS A 39 1.18 -7.95 -8.46
N GLU A 40 2.27 -7.21 -8.38
CA GLU A 40 3.39 -7.50 -7.51
C GLU A 40 3.61 -6.31 -6.56
N PHE A 41 3.65 -6.62 -5.25
CA PHE A 41 3.95 -5.66 -4.20
C PHE A 41 5.07 -6.23 -3.34
N ASN A 42 6.19 -5.51 -3.19
CA ASN A 42 7.33 -5.92 -2.38
C ASN A 42 7.74 -7.39 -2.66
N HIS A 43 7.94 -7.74 -3.93
CA HIS A 43 8.29 -9.08 -4.40
C HIS A 43 7.25 -10.18 -4.10
N LYS A 44 6.09 -9.83 -3.55
CA LYS A 44 4.98 -10.76 -3.35
C LYS A 44 3.92 -10.57 -4.42
N LYS A 45 3.38 -11.67 -4.90
CA LYS A 45 2.45 -11.71 -6.03
C LYS A 45 1.02 -11.89 -5.54
N ILE A 46 0.15 -10.99 -5.99
CA ILE A 46 -1.27 -10.95 -5.66
C ILE A 46 -2.09 -11.01 -6.93
N GLY A 47 -3.16 -11.78 -6.90
CA GLY A 47 -4.17 -11.83 -7.96
C GLY A 47 -5.50 -11.28 -7.47
N PHE A 48 -6.00 -10.20 -8.05
CA PHE A 48 -7.33 -9.70 -7.78
C PHE A 48 -8.36 -10.40 -8.64
N LEU A 49 -9.36 -11.01 -7.99
CA LEU A 49 -10.50 -11.59 -8.68
C LEU A 49 -11.42 -10.47 -9.18
N VAL A 50 -11.67 -10.42 -10.48
CA VAL A 50 -12.54 -9.41 -11.11
C VAL A 50 -13.57 -10.04 -12.03
N LYS A 51 -14.73 -9.41 -12.11
CA LYS A 51 -15.85 -9.89 -12.92
C LYS A 51 -15.61 -9.65 -14.42
N ASP A 52 -15.07 -8.47 -14.73
CA ASP A 52 -14.81 -8.07 -16.11
C ASP A 52 -13.75 -6.96 -16.15
N MET A 53 -13.16 -6.73 -17.31
CA MET A 53 -12.30 -5.60 -17.61
C MET A 53 -12.94 -4.82 -18.74
N LEU A 54 -13.26 -3.55 -18.49
CA LEU A 54 -13.97 -2.73 -19.45
C LEU A 54 -13.01 -2.02 -20.41
N ASP A 55 -12.06 -1.26 -19.86
CA ASP A 55 -11.11 -0.49 -20.64
C ASP A 55 -9.91 -0.05 -19.77
N ILE A 56 -8.90 0.51 -20.45
CA ILE A 56 -7.80 1.24 -19.82
C ILE A 56 -8.02 2.72 -20.12
N VAL A 57 -8.21 3.52 -19.08
CA VAL A 57 -8.46 4.96 -19.21
C VAL A 57 -7.34 5.77 -18.58
N GLU A 58 -6.96 6.85 -19.24
CA GLU A 58 -6.03 7.84 -18.69
C GLU A 58 -6.82 8.96 -18.01
N LYS A 59 -6.40 9.32 -16.79
CA LYS A 59 -6.97 10.39 -16.01
C LYS A 59 -5.89 11.30 -15.46
N THR A 60 -6.11 12.59 -15.55
CA THR A 60 -5.27 13.60 -14.91
C THR A 60 -5.61 13.71 -13.42
N THR A 61 -4.68 14.21 -12.61
CA THR A 61 -4.91 14.45 -11.18
C THR A 61 -6.08 15.40 -10.90
N GLN A 62 -6.40 16.31 -11.83
CA GLN A 62 -7.53 17.23 -11.73
C GLN A 62 -8.90 16.56 -11.90
N GLU A 63 -8.94 15.41 -12.57
CA GLU A 63 -10.16 14.61 -12.77
C GLU A 63 -10.41 13.63 -11.64
N LEU A 64 -9.44 13.46 -10.73
CA LEU A 64 -9.53 12.60 -9.57
C LEU A 64 -9.97 13.42 -8.35
N ARG A 65 -11.02 12.97 -7.66
CA ARG A 65 -11.47 13.55 -6.40
C ARG A 65 -10.97 12.68 -5.26
N HIS A 66 -10.13 13.25 -4.41
CA HIS A 66 -9.62 12.55 -3.24
C HIS A 66 -10.73 12.28 -2.22
N THR A 67 -10.69 11.12 -1.58
CA THR A 67 -11.57 10.77 -0.47
C THR A 67 -10.89 11.20 0.83
N GLU A 68 -11.52 12.10 1.59
CA GLU A 68 -10.93 12.70 2.80
C GLU A 68 -10.92 11.78 4.03
N GLU A 69 -11.57 10.63 3.96
CA GLU A 69 -11.66 9.70 5.09
C GLU A 69 -10.32 8.99 5.33
N THR A 70 -9.80 9.14 6.54
CA THR A 70 -8.61 8.42 7.01
C THR A 70 -8.93 6.91 7.05
N ASN A 71 -8.04 6.08 6.54
CA ASN A 71 -8.20 4.62 6.40
C ASN A 71 -9.34 4.20 5.45
N SER A 72 -9.72 5.06 4.51
CA SER A 72 -10.72 4.71 3.50
C SER A 72 -10.21 3.58 2.60
N LYS A 73 -11.12 2.67 2.25
CA LYS A 73 -10.89 1.65 1.22
C LYS A 73 -10.83 2.24 -0.19
N ILE A 74 -11.26 3.48 -0.35
CA ILE A 74 -11.28 4.22 -1.60
C ILE A 74 -10.34 5.42 -1.47
N THR A 75 -9.40 5.56 -2.41
CA THR A 75 -8.48 6.71 -2.44
C THR A 75 -9.03 7.86 -3.25
N TYR A 76 -9.58 7.55 -4.43
CA TYR A 76 -10.12 8.55 -5.35
C TYR A 76 -11.43 8.10 -5.95
N THR A 77 -12.20 9.08 -6.43
CA THR A 77 -13.34 8.87 -7.30
C THR A 77 -13.17 9.69 -8.58
N THR A 78 -13.68 9.16 -9.69
CA THR A 78 -13.68 9.84 -10.99
C THR A 78 -14.87 9.33 -11.82
N TYR A 79 -15.13 9.98 -12.96
CA TYR A 79 -16.09 9.48 -13.93
C TYR A 79 -15.37 8.87 -15.12
N VAL A 80 -15.85 7.73 -15.59
CA VAL A 80 -15.35 7.05 -16.78
C VAL A 80 -16.52 6.84 -17.77
N LYS A 81 -16.23 6.86 -19.06
CA LYS A 81 -17.24 6.58 -20.06
C LYS A 81 -17.36 5.08 -20.31
N VAL A 82 -18.53 4.53 -20.01
CA VAL A 82 -18.89 3.15 -20.32
C VAL A 82 -20.11 3.18 -21.24
N ASN A 83 -20.00 2.64 -22.46
CA ASN A 83 -21.07 2.66 -23.46
C ASN A 83 -21.66 4.07 -23.69
N ASN A 84 -20.80 5.08 -23.82
CA ASN A 84 -21.17 6.51 -23.98
C ASN A 84 -21.93 7.15 -22.80
N LYS A 85 -21.96 6.51 -21.63
CA LYS A 85 -22.52 7.07 -20.40
C LYS A 85 -21.40 7.32 -19.39
N ASP A 86 -21.52 8.42 -18.66
CA ASP A 86 -20.59 8.70 -17.57
C ASP A 86 -20.99 7.86 -16.36
N GLU A 87 -20.08 7.00 -15.93
CA GLU A 87 -20.25 6.15 -14.76
C GLU A 87 -19.22 6.50 -13.69
N LEU A 88 -19.67 6.49 -12.43
CA LEU A 88 -18.79 6.73 -11.29
C LEU A 88 -17.83 5.55 -11.13
N CYS A 89 -16.53 5.85 -11.16
CA CYS A 89 -15.45 4.90 -10.92
C CYS A 89 -14.76 5.24 -9.61
N THR A 90 -14.47 4.24 -8.81
CA THR A 90 -13.71 4.37 -7.57
C THR A 90 -12.35 3.71 -7.71
N VAL A 91 -11.32 4.39 -7.20
CA VAL A 91 -9.96 3.85 -7.12
C VAL A 91 -9.76 3.32 -5.71
N PHE A 92 -9.60 2.01 -5.58
CA PHE A 92 -9.42 1.39 -4.27
C PHE A 92 -8.02 1.65 -3.70
N ASN A 93 -7.92 1.66 -2.38
CA ASN A 93 -6.68 1.87 -1.65
C ASN A 93 -5.95 0.53 -1.47
N ALA A 94 -4.98 0.25 -2.33
CA ALA A 94 -4.21 -0.99 -2.28
C ALA A 94 -3.39 -1.12 -0.99
N GLU A 95 -2.86 -0.02 -0.46
CA GLU A 95 -2.12 -0.03 0.80
C GLU A 95 -3.02 -0.40 1.98
N GLN A 96 -4.24 0.16 2.03
CA GLN A 96 -5.20 -0.20 3.07
C GLN A 96 -5.61 -1.66 2.96
N LEU A 97 -5.80 -2.18 1.73
CA LEU A 97 -6.05 -3.60 1.53
C LEU A 97 -4.93 -4.48 2.10
N LEU A 98 -3.66 -4.15 1.79
CA LEU A 98 -2.51 -4.89 2.28
C LEU A 98 -2.44 -4.89 3.82
N ARG A 99 -2.73 -3.76 4.45
CA ARG A 99 -2.83 -3.68 5.92
C ARG A 99 -3.96 -4.56 6.47
N ASP A 100 -5.15 -4.49 5.89
CA ASP A 100 -6.35 -5.21 6.36
C ASP A 100 -6.21 -6.73 6.27
N ILE A 101 -5.48 -7.22 5.27
CA ILE A 101 -5.20 -8.66 5.14
C ILE A 101 -3.96 -9.10 5.91
N HIS A 102 -3.39 -8.19 6.74
CA HIS A 102 -2.13 -8.45 7.46
C HIS A 102 -1.00 -8.92 6.54
N TRP A 103 -0.94 -8.34 5.35
CA TRP A 103 0.11 -8.60 4.38
C TRP A 103 1.40 -7.92 4.84
N THR A 104 1.87 -8.32 6.00
CA THR A 104 3.17 -7.87 6.47
C THR A 104 4.22 -8.53 5.61
N ASP A 105 5.04 -7.70 5.00
CA ASP A 105 6.31 -8.19 4.50
C ASP A 105 7.10 -8.63 5.72
N ASP A 106 7.27 -9.94 5.88
CA ASP A 106 8.07 -10.50 6.96
C ASP A 106 9.57 -10.30 6.67
N GLY A 107 9.89 -9.11 6.11
CA GLY A 107 11.25 -8.58 6.04
C GLY A 107 11.90 -8.44 7.42
N SER A 108 11.10 -8.63 8.48
CA SER A 108 11.60 -8.66 9.85
C SER A 108 12.69 -9.73 10.07
N ASP A 109 12.62 -10.86 9.37
CA ASP A 109 13.64 -11.91 9.51
C ASP A 109 14.90 -11.63 8.68
N GLU A 110 14.79 -10.96 7.53
CA GLU A 110 15.96 -10.49 6.79
C GLU A 110 16.61 -9.29 7.48
N VAL A 111 15.82 -8.36 8.00
CA VAL A 111 16.31 -7.20 8.74
C VAL A 111 17.02 -7.60 10.03
N LYS A 112 16.51 -8.56 10.79
CA LYS A 112 17.18 -9.09 11.99
C LYS A 112 18.57 -9.63 11.71
N LYS A 113 18.82 -10.12 10.50
CA LYS A 113 20.12 -10.67 10.10
C LYS A 113 21.20 -9.62 9.88
N TYR A 114 20.80 -8.35 9.65
CA TYR A 114 21.72 -7.23 9.39
C TYR A 114 21.92 -6.28 10.58
N VAL A 115 21.08 -6.38 11.62
CA VAL A 115 21.18 -5.51 12.81
C VAL A 115 21.79 -6.30 13.98
N GLU A 116 23.06 -6.62 13.90
CA GLU A 116 23.80 -7.22 15.02
C GLU A 116 24.25 -6.18 16.05
N GLU A 117 24.38 -4.91 15.68
CA GLU A 117 24.76 -3.81 16.58
C GLU A 117 23.70 -2.72 16.63
N LYS A 118 23.27 -2.34 17.82
CA LYS A 118 22.38 -1.19 18.00
C LYS A 118 23.13 0.10 17.67
N LEU A 119 22.49 0.96 16.89
CA LEU A 119 23.01 2.30 16.64
C LEU A 119 22.86 3.15 17.89
N HIS A 120 23.97 3.38 18.58
CA HIS A 120 24.04 4.32 19.70
C HIS A 120 24.48 5.69 19.20
N SER A 121 23.50 6.53 18.85
CA SER A 121 23.76 7.91 18.47
C SER A 121 22.73 8.81 19.13
N ASP A 122 23.17 9.96 19.64
CA ASP A 122 22.27 11.00 20.15
C ASP A 122 21.57 11.77 19.01
N LYS A 123 22.01 11.53 17.78
CA LYS A 123 21.47 12.15 16.58
C LYS A 123 20.15 11.51 16.16
N ILE A 124 19.31 12.29 15.49
CA ILE A 124 18.03 11.86 14.99
C ILE A 124 18.11 11.53 13.49
N ILE A 125 17.51 10.44 13.10
CA ILE A 125 17.31 10.08 11.69
C ILE A 125 15.97 10.64 11.24
N LEU A 126 15.99 11.41 10.16
CA LEU A 126 14.78 11.94 9.54
C LEU A 126 14.53 11.24 8.21
N ALA A 127 13.33 10.74 8.02
CA ALA A 127 12.91 10.09 6.78
C ALA A 127 11.56 10.66 6.28
N ALA A 128 11.35 10.64 4.97
CA ALA A 128 10.06 10.92 4.38
C ALA A 128 9.69 9.78 3.43
N GLU A 129 8.48 9.26 3.60
CA GLU A 129 7.94 8.17 2.78
C GLU A 129 6.44 8.38 2.62
N ASP A 130 5.94 8.45 1.41
CA ASP A 130 4.53 8.70 1.10
C ASP A 130 3.67 7.43 1.24
N SER A 131 4.24 6.25 1.03
CA SER A 131 3.56 4.98 1.26
C SER A 131 3.39 4.69 2.75
N GLY A 132 2.14 4.50 3.20
CA GLY A 132 1.84 4.14 4.59
C GLY A 132 2.43 2.78 4.98
N VAL A 133 2.45 1.82 4.06
CA VAL A 133 3.04 0.49 4.28
C VAL A 133 4.56 0.58 4.43
N ALA A 134 5.21 1.33 3.54
CA ALA A 134 6.66 1.51 3.60
C ALA A 134 7.08 2.28 4.86
N ARG A 135 6.31 3.28 5.30
CA ARG A 135 6.56 3.96 6.59
C ARG A 135 6.50 3.00 7.77
N GLU A 136 5.55 2.09 7.79
CA GLU A 136 5.45 1.08 8.87
C GLU A 136 6.66 0.15 8.88
N VAL A 137 7.14 -0.28 7.71
CA VAL A 137 8.36 -1.08 7.58
C VAL A 137 9.58 -0.31 8.08
N LEU A 138 9.74 0.95 7.66
CA LEU A 138 10.82 1.82 8.12
C LEU A 138 10.78 2.05 9.63
N SER A 139 9.59 2.29 10.22
CA SER A 139 9.44 2.43 11.68
C SER A 139 9.94 1.20 12.41
N LYS A 140 9.48 0.02 12.01
CA LYS A 140 9.91 -1.25 12.61
C LYS A 140 11.43 -1.47 12.47
N PHE A 141 11.99 -1.11 11.31
CA PHE A 141 13.44 -1.18 11.11
C PHE A 141 14.20 -0.28 12.08
N PHE A 142 13.85 1.00 12.16
CA PHE A 142 14.52 1.94 13.07
C PHE A 142 14.33 1.59 14.55
N GLU A 143 13.15 1.10 14.94
CA GLU A 143 12.90 0.60 16.29
C GLU A 143 13.86 -0.55 16.66
N GLN A 144 14.13 -1.46 15.72
CA GLN A 144 15.06 -2.57 15.96
C GLN A 144 16.51 -2.11 16.07
N THR A 145 16.90 -1.05 15.34
CA THR A 145 18.26 -0.47 15.44
C THR A 145 18.50 0.29 16.74
N GLY A 146 17.45 0.68 17.45
CA GLY A 146 17.51 1.53 18.63
C GLY A 146 17.86 2.99 18.33
N ALA A 147 17.87 3.42 17.07
CA ALA A 147 18.10 4.78 16.65
C ALA A 147 16.93 5.69 17.05
N ARG A 148 17.21 6.97 17.30
CA ARG A 148 16.18 8.00 17.37
C ARG A 148 15.76 8.39 15.95
N PHE A 149 14.46 8.39 15.66
CA PHE A 149 13.98 8.69 14.32
C PHE A 149 12.64 9.41 14.32
N GLU A 150 12.39 10.13 13.25
CA GLU A 150 11.07 10.69 12.88
C GLU A 150 10.83 10.39 11.41
N ILE A 151 9.60 9.91 11.06
CA ILE A 151 9.23 9.61 9.69
C ILE A 151 7.99 10.43 9.31
N TYR A 152 8.08 11.13 8.20
CA TYR A 152 7.04 12.02 7.68
C TYR A 152 6.36 11.42 6.45
N SER A 153 5.10 11.76 6.24
CA SER A 153 4.33 11.27 5.09
C SER A 153 4.70 11.91 3.75
N ASN A 154 5.51 12.96 3.77
CA ASN A 154 6.03 13.61 2.56
C ASN A 154 7.24 14.48 2.86
N GLY A 155 7.99 14.82 1.80
CA GLY A 155 9.21 15.63 1.92
C GLY A 155 8.97 17.07 2.42
N ALA A 156 7.80 17.66 2.15
CA ALA A 156 7.50 19.02 2.61
C ALA A 156 7.41 19.11 4.14
N LEU A 157 6.81 18.11 4.78
CA LEU A 157 6.76 18.01 6.25
C LEU A 157 8.15 17.77 6.84
N LEU A 158 8.98 16.95 6.19
CA LEU A 158 10.35 16.72 6.61
C LEU A 158 11.18 18.00 6.53
N ILE A 159 11.09 18.76 5.41
CA ILE A 159 11.81 20.03 5.23
C ILE A 159 11.41 21.02 6.32
N LYS A 160 10.12 21.16 6.60
CA LYS A 160 9.64 22.02 7.69
C LYS A 160 10.25 21.63 9.03
N ARG A 161 10.36 20.34 9.32
CA ARG A 161 10.99 19.85 10.55
C ARG A 161 12.49 20.12 10.60
N LEU A 162 13.18 20.02 9.45
CA LEU A 162 14.61 20.36 9.34
C LEU A 162 14.91 21.82 9.69
N GLU A 163 14.01 22.75 9.33
CA GLU A 163 14.14 24.19 9.65
C GLU A 163 14.04 24.46 11.16
N GLU A 164 13.38 23.57 11.91
CA GLU A 164 13.18 23.69 13.36
C GLU A 164 14.32 23.04 14.17
N LEU A 165 15.12 22.17 13.57
CA LEU A 165 16.16 21.41 14.24
C LEU A 165 17.52 22.10 14.16
N ASN A 166 18.32 21.91 15.21
CA ASN A 166 19.72 22.28 15.14
C ASN A 166 20.49 21.30 14.23
N PRO A 167 21.30 21.77 13.27
CA PRO A 167 22.07 20.91 12.38
C PRO A 167 22.96 19.88 13.09
N ASN A 168 23.37 20.16 14.33
CA ASN A 168 24.18 19.24 15.13
C ASN A 168 23.40 18.04 15.68
N ASP A 169 22.08 18.09 15.69
CA ASP A 169 21.21 17.02 16.22
C ASP A 169 20.82 16.01 15.15
N ILE A 170 21.16 16.28 13.86
CA ILE A 170 20.83 15.42 12.73
C ILE A 170 22.01 14.50 12.42
N GLY A 171 21.70 13.22 12.18
CA GLY A 171 22.66 12.16 11.87
C GLY A 171 23.02 12.03 10.41
#